data_a2e67a3c99d72c4dbe8fdf00dac01c4e
#
_entry.id   a2e67a3c99d72c4dbe8fdf00dac01c4e
#
_cell.length_a   1.000
_cell.length_b   1.000
_cell.length_c   1.000
_cell.angle_alpha   90.00
_cell.angle_beta   90.00
_cell.angle_gamma   90.00
#
_symmetry.space_group_name_H-M   'P 1'
#
loop_
_entity.id
_entity.type
_entity.pdbx_description
1 polymer ?
#
loop_
_entity_poly.entity_id
_entity_poly.type
_entity_poly.pdbx_seq_one_letter_code
_entity_poly.pdbx_strand_id
1 'polypeptide(L)'
;MKKIFLQAFDFLLFSNVFMALCAVAQGLVTFYLMGSKPVGAVLGLLFTSTLGIYNFSILFPKPQNPEGSQYKRVRWFFSHYRLMVTFTIVCLLSLVPLFFLISIESRLLLIFLGVISFAYSIPLFTIGEQKFSLRNIPGLKQFLITLVWTMSTVLLPVMEAQHAHLATISMRDITILIAKRFLLLGALTVPFDIRDLFEDRKSGLKTVPVMWGERNAYLFCQVLLAGYVVLLFLFRNEGFNADFFALTITAALAGWLIFKSTWEKNEYYYFFYVDGVLILQYLFLLAFNWAWKFF
;
A
#
# COMPACT_ATOMS: atom_id res chain seq x y z
N MET A 1 26.66 -18.25 -2.07
CA MET A 1 25.56 -17.88 -1.15
C MET A 1 25.17 -16.41 -1.26
N LYS A 2 26.05 -15.42 -1.10
CA LYS A 2 25.72 -13.98 -1.16
C LYS A 2 25.01 -13.55 -2.48
N LYS A 3 25.45 -14.08 -3.65
CA LYS A 3 24.86 -13.75 -4.95
C LYS A 3 23.43 -14.30 -5.10
N ILE A 4 23.17 -15.52 -4.65
CA ILE A 4 21.84 -16.15 -4.68
C ILE A 4 20.88 -15.39 -3.77
N PHE A 5 21.32 -15.02 -2.56
CA PHE A 5 20.52 -14.22 -1.63
C PHE A 5 20.12 -12.86 -2.24
N LEU A 6 21.07 -12.16 -2.87
CA LEU A 6 20.79 -10.88 -3.54
C LEU A 6 19.81 -11.04 -4.71
N GLN A 7 19.94 -12.12 -5.50
CA GLN A 7 18.99 -12.39 -6.59
C GLN A 7 17.59 -12.70 -6.08
N ALA A 8 17.46 -13.47 -5.01
CA ALA A 8 16.16 -13.75 -4.37
C ALA A 8 15.53 -12.49 -3.78
N PHE A 9 16.36 -11.63 -3.18
CA PHE A 9 15.93 -10.34 -2.62
C PHE A 9 15.49 -9.37 -3.71
N ASP A 10 16.25 -9.26 -4.81
CA ASP A 10 15.87 -8.48 -5.99
C ASP A 10 14.56 -8.99 -6.59
N PHE A 11 14.40 -10.31 -6.71
CA PHE A 11 13.14 -10.90 -7.15
C PHE A 11 11.98 -10.50 -6.25
N LEU A 12 12.10 -10.68 -4.94
CA LEU A 12 11.05 -10.36 -3.97
C LEU A 12 10.57 -8.91 -4.09
N LEU A 13 11.50 -7.94 -4.21
CA LEU A 13 11.18 -6.52 -4.24
C LEU A 13 10.74 -6.04 -5.63
N PHE A 14 11.48 -6.42 -6.68
CA PHE A 14 11.26 -5.85 -8.01
C PHE A 14 10.16 -6.52 -8.82
N SER A 15 9.75 -7.75 -8.42
CA SER A 15 8.56 -8.41 -8.97
C SER A 15 7.24 -7.92 -8.35
N ASN A 16 7.28 -7.04 -7.35
CA ASN A 16 6.14 -6.58 -6.55
C ASN A 16 5.54 -7.63 -5.61
N VAL A 17 6.16 -8.79 -5.44
CA VAL A 17 5.70 -9.80 -4.45
C VAL A 17 5.72 -9.22 -3.04
N PHE A 18 6.77 -8.48 -2.67
CA PHE A 18 6.87 -7.85 -1.35
C PHE A 18 5.72 -6.85 -1.11
N MET A 19 5.38 -6.04 -2.12
CA MET A 19 4.26 -5.11 -2.05
C MET A 19 2.92 -5.85 -1.89
N ALA A 20 2.73 -6.96 -2.61
CA ALA A 20 1.54 -7.80 -2.46
C ALA A 20 1.45 -8.42 -1.05
N LEU A 21 2.58 -8.84 -0.46
CA LEU A 21 2.65 -9.30 0.93
C LEU A 21 2.34 -8.17 1.92
N CYS A 22 2.73 -6.92 1.64
CA CYS A 22 2.33 -5.76 2.43
C CYS A 22 0.79 -5.59 2.43
N ALA A 23 0.13 -5.76 1.29
CA ALA A 23 -1.34 -5.69 1.21
C ALA A 23 -2.01 -6.81 2.01
N VAL A 24 -1.50 -8.05 1.91
CA VAL A 24 -1.96 -9.18 2.72
C VAL A 24 -1.78 -8.90 4.21
N ALA A 25 -0.61 -8.43 4.62
CA ALA A 25 -0.33 -8.09 6.02
C ALA A 25 -1.32 -7.03 6.54
N GLN A 26 -1.66 -6.04 5.72
CA GLN A 26 -2.63 -5.00 6.08
C GLN A 26 -4.07 -5.55 6.19
N GLY A 27 -4.45 -6.52 5.37
CA GLY A 27 -5.70 -7.28 5.53
C GLY A 27 -5.71 -8.08 6.84
N LEU A 28 -4.59 -8.75 7.15
CA LEU A 28 -4.42 -9.50 8.41
C LEU A 28 -4.49 -8.58 9.65
N VAL A 29 -3.90 -7.37 9.59
CA VAL A 29 -4.07 -6.35 10.65
C VAL A 29 -5.55 -6.02 10.88
N THR A 30 -6.33 -5.91 9.81
CA THR A 30 -7.77 -5.61 9.92
C THR A 30 -8.52 -6.77 10.57
N PHE A 31 -8.34 -8.00 10.10
CA PHE A 31 -8.95 -9.19 10.70
C PHE A 31 -8.56 -9.33 12.17
N TYR A 32 -7.29 -9.13 12.50
CA TYR A 32 -6.78 -9.20 13.84
C TYR A 32 -7.47 -8.18 14.77
N LEU A 33 -7.51 -6.90 14.36
CA LEU A 33 -8.14 -5.84 15.15
C LEU A 33 -9.68 -6.00 15.30
N MET A 34 -10.31 -6.72 14.40
CA MET A 34 -11.73 -7.11 14.55
C MET A 34 -11.94 -8.32 15.46
N GLY A 35 -10.88 -9.04 15.82
CA GLY A 35 -10.98 -10.34 16.49
C GLY A 35 -11.57 -11.44 15.58
N SER A 36 -11.42 -11.30 14.26
CA SER A 36 -11.97 -12.22 13.26
C SER A 36 -10.92 -13.18 12.73
N LYS A 37 -11.36 -14.38 12.34
CA LYS A 37 -10.53 -15.28 11.53
C LYS A 37 -10.35 -14.69 10.14
N PRO A 38 -9.14 -14.81 9.56
CA PRO A 38 -8.90 -14.35 8.19
C PRO A 38 -9.73 -15.12 7.16
N VAL A 39 -10.30 -14.42 6.18
CA VAL A 39 -10.98 -15.00 5.02
C VAL A 39 -9.97 -15.18 3.90
N GLY A 40 -9.69 -16.44 3.52
CA GLY A 40 -8.66 -16.78 2.55
C GLY A 40 -8.86 -16.13 1.17
N ALA A 41 -10.11 -16.07 0.70
CA ALA A 41 -10.43 -15.41 -0.57
C ALA A 41 -10.03 -13.92 -0.57
N VAL A 42 -10.26 -13.21 0.55
CA VAL A 42 -9.86 -11.79 0.70
C VAL A 42 -8.35 -11.63 0.62
N LEU A 43 -7.60 -12.48 1.36
CA LEU A 43 -6.14 -12.43 1.33
C LEU A 43 -5.57 -12.75 -0.06
N GLY A 44 -6.16 -13.76 -0.74
CA GLY A 44 -5.82 -14.08 -2.12
C GLY A 44 -6.09 -12.92 -3.09
N LEU A 45 -7.25 -12.25 -2.96
CA LEU A 45 -7.59 -11.07 -3.74
C LEU A 45 -6.64 -9.90 -3.47
N LEU A 46 -6.29 -9.61 -2.22
CA LEU A 46 -5.33 -8.57 -1.87
C LEU A 46 -3.96 -8.85 -2.50
N PHE A 47 -3.50 -10.10 -2.44
CA PHE A 47 -2.22 -10.48 -3.05
C PHE A 47 -2.24 -10.34 -4.57
N THR A 48 -3.20 -11.00 -5.23
CA THR A 48 -3.23 -11.10 -6.70
C THR A 48 -3.59 -9.77 -7.36
N SER A 49 -4.53 -8.99 -6.80
CA SER A 49 -4.87 -7.67 -7.33
C SER A 49 -3.73 -6.67 -7.19
N THR A 50 -3.08 -6.63 -6.01
CA THR A 50 -1.94 -5.73 -5.79
C THR A 50 -0.81 -6.07 -6.76
N LEU A 51 -0.42 -7.34 -6.85
CA LEU A 51 0.64 -7.77 -7.76
C LEU A 51 0.27 -7.49 -9.21
N GLY A 52 -0.95 -7.80 -9.61
CA GLY A 52 -1.46 -7.57 -10.97
C GLY A 52 -1.43 -6.08 -11.37
N ILE A 53 -1.97 -5.20 -10.52
CA ILE A 53 -2.01 -3.74 -10.78
C ILE A 53 -0.61 -3.13 -10.82
N TYR A 54 0.26 -3.47 -9.87
CA TYR A 54 1.63 -2.94 -9.83
C TYR A 54 2.47 -3.41 -11.02
N ASN A 55 2.36 -4.67 -11.43
CA ASN A 55 3.05 -5.16 -12.62
C ASN A 55 2.46 -4.54 -13.89
N PHE A 56 1.13 -4.44 -13.99
CA PHE A 56 0.49 -3.76 -15.10
C PHE A 56 0.96 -2.32 -15.25
N SER A 57 1.10 -1.57 -14.15
CA SER A 57 1.56 -0.18 -14.17
C SER A 57 3.01 0.00 -14.66
N ILE A 58 3.85 -1.05 -14.58
CA ILE A 58 5.21 -1.06 -15.14
C ILE A 58 5.18 -1.48 -16.62
N LEU A 59 4.28 -2.43 -16.96
CA LEU A 59 4.14 -2.91 -18.34
C LEU A 59 3.48 -1.90 -19.25
N PHE A 60 2.58 -1.07 -18.71
CA PHE A 60 1.80 -0.12 -19.49
C PHE A 60 1.76 1.28 -18.86
N PRO A 61 2.17 2.36 -19.60
CA PRO A 61 2.77 2.29 -20.92
C PRO A 61 4.22 1.77 -20.87
N LYS A 62 4.60 0.92 -21.83
CA LYS A 62 5.96 0.39 -21.91
C LYS A 62 6.96 1.55 -22.08
N PRO A 63 8.02 1.65 -21.25
CA PRO A 63 9.07 2.64 -21.42
C PRO A 63 9.77 2.50 -22.77
N GLN A 64 10.12 3.61 -23.41
CA GLN A 64 10.83 3.59 -24.71
C GLN A 64 12.22 2.94 -24.59
N ASN A 65 12.94 3.22 -23.51
CA ASN A 65 14.25 2.64 -23.21
C ASN A 65 14.27 2.06 -21.77
N PRO A 66 13.78 0.83 -21.57
CA PRO A 66 13.75 0.22 -20.24
C PRO A 66 15.15 -0.03 -19.67
N GLU A 67 16.13 -0.38 -20.51
CA GLU A 67 17.50 -0.68 -20.10
C GLU A 67 18.25 0.56 -19.63
N GLY A 68 17.98 1.71 -20.23
CA GLY A 68 18.52 3.01 -19.85
C GLY A 68 17.76 3.71 -18.71
N SER A 69 16.77 3.09 -18.13
CA SER A 69 16.02 3.66 -17.00
C SER A 69 16.94 3.91 -15.80
N GLN A 70 16.77 5.05 -15.14
CA GLN A 70 17.45 5.33 -13.86
C GLN A 70 17.02 4.38 -12.76
N TYR A 71 15.79 3.86 -12.80
CA TYR A 71 15.24 2.95 -11.81
C TYR A 71 15.72 1.51 -12.01
N LYS A 72 16.43 0.96 -11.01
CA LYS A 72 16.92 -0.43 -11.02
C LYS A 72 15.76 -1.43 -11.16
N ARG A 73 14.63 -1.16 -10.49
CA ARG A 73 13.41 -1.96 -10.59
C ARG A 73 12.93 -2.10 -12.04
N VAL A 74 12.87 -1.02 -12.80
CA VAL A 74 12.43 -1.03 -14.21
C VAL A 74 13.39 -1.87 -15.04
N ARG A 75 14.72 -1.63 -14.93
CA ARG A 75 15.73 -2.43 -15.64
C ARG A 75 15.62 -3.91 -15.33
N TRP A 76 15.52 -4.26 -14.05
CA TRP A 76 15.37 -5.64 -13.59
C TRP A 76 14.09 -6.29 -14.13
N PHE A 77 12.97 -5.60 -14.08
CA PHE A 77 11.67 -6.07 -14.54
C PHE A 77 11.72 -6.43 -16.04
N PHE A 78 12.28 -5.55 -16.87
CA PHE A 78 12.38 -5.78 -18.31
C PHE A 78 13.47 -6.79 -18.70
N SER A 79 14.53 -6.95 -17.89
CA SER A 79 15.48 -8.05 -18.07
C SER A 79 14.87 -9.44 -17.86
N HIS A 80 13.78 -9.52 -17.05
CA HIS A 80 13.00 -10.72 -16.80
C HIS A 80 11.60 -10.67 -17.43
N TYR A 81 11.44 -9.96 -18.55
CA TYR A 81 10.16 -9.60 -19.16
C TYR A 81 9.19 -10.77 -19.31
N ARG A 82 9.63 -11.89 -19.90
CA ARG A 82 8.77 -13.08 -20.12
C ARG A 82 8.22 -13.62 -18.80
N LEU A 83 9.09 -13.78 -17.80
CA LEU A 83 8.70 -14.23 -16.46
C LEU A 83 7.67 -13.29 -15.84
N MET A 84 7.91 -11.99 -15.92
CA MET A 84 7.05 -10.97 -15.31
C MET A 84 5.69 -10.88 -15.99
N VAL A 85 5.64 -10.98 -17.32
CA VAL A 85 4.37 -11.02 -18.06
C VAL A 85 3.58 -12.30 -17.70
N THR A 86 4.22 -13.48 -17.72
CA THR A 86 3.57 -14.74 -17.34
C THR A 86 3.03 -14.67 -15.91
N PHE A 87 3.84 -14.18 -14.98
CA PHE A 87 3.47 -14.03 -13.58
C PHE A 87 2.27 -13.08 -13.41
N THR A 88 2.27 -11.97 -14.11
CA THR A 88 1.15 -11.01 -14.13
C THR A 88 -0.12 -11.66 -14.67
N ILE A 89 -0.03 -12.39 -15.79
CA ILE A 89 -1.18 -13.09 -16.38
C ILE A 89 -1.75 -14.12 -15.41
N VAL A 90 -0.89 -14.95 -14.79
CA VAL A 90 -1.33 -15.94 -13.79
C VAL A 90 -2.05 -15.28 -12.62
N CYS A 91 -1.53 -14.16 -12.11
CA CYS A 91 -2.18 -13.41 -11.03
C CYS A 91 -3.54 -12.84 -11.46
N LEU A 92 -3.63 -12.26 -12.66
CA LEU A 92 -4.90 -11.73 -13.19
C LEU A 92 -5.93 -12.84 -13.41
N LEU A 93 -5.52 -13.99 -13.93
CA LEU A 93 -6.41 -15.15 -14.08
C LEU A 93 -6.87 -15.70 -12.73
N SER A 94 -6.02 -15.66 -11.70
CA SER A 94 -6.36 -16.08 -10.33
C SER A 94 -7.38 -15.14 -9.66
N LEU A 95 -7.50 -13.89 -10.12
CA LEU A 95 -8.55 -12.98 -9.63
C LEU A 95 -9.96 -13.49 -9.95
N VAL A 96 -10.14 -14.15 -11.09
CA VAL A 96 -11.47 -14.57 -11.55
C VAL A 96 -12.14 -15.53 -10.55
N PRO A 97 -11.57 -16.69 -10.20
CA PRO A 97 -12.19 -17.59 -9.23
C PRO A 97 -12.32 -16.94 -7.85
N LEU A 98 -11.32 -16.18 -7.38
CA LEU A 98 -11.38 -15.50 -6.08
C LEU A 98 -12.49 -14.45 -6.01
N PHE A 99 -12.77 -13.75 -7.10
CA PHE A 99 -13.84 -12.77 -7.21
C PHE A 99 -15.23 -13.41 -7.00
N PHE A 100 -15.43 -14.64 -7.44
CA PHE A 100 -16.69 -15.35 -7.24
C PHE A 100 -16.85 -15.96 -5.85
N LEU A 101 -15.79 -16.05 -5.06
CA LEU A 101 -15.81 -16.57 -3.69
C LEU A 101 -16.19 -15.53 -2.62
N ILE A 102 -16.35 -14.27 -2.99
CA ILE A 102 -16.74 -13.18 -2.08
C ILE A 102 -18.18 -12.73 -2.31
N SER A 103 -18.74 -11.97 -1.35
CA SER A 103 -20.08 -11.41 -1.39
C SER A 103 -20.29 -10.45 -2.57
N ILE A 104 -21.54 -10.22 -2.94
CA ILE A 104 -21.87 -9.32 -4.05
C ILE A 104 -21.46 -7.87 -3.75
N GLU A 105 -21.61 -7.44 -2.49
CA GLU A 105 -21.23 -6.12 -2.02
C GLU A 105 -19.73 -5.90 -2.16
N SER A 106 -18.94 -6.91 -1.77
CA SER A 106 -17.48 -6.92 -1.91
C SER A 106 -17.03 -6.92 -3.37
N ARG A 107 -17.77 -7.61 -4.26
CA ARG A 107 -17.51 -7.57 -5.72
C ARG A 107 -17.72 -6.16 -6.27
N LEU A 108 -18.81 -5.49 -5.88
CA LEU A 108 -19.06 -4.10 -6.29
C LEU A 108 -17.97 -3.16 -5.81
N LEU A 109 -17.53 -3.31 -4.56
CA LEU A 109 -16.39 -2.55 -4.03
C LEU A 109 -15.12 -2.79 -4.86
N LEU A 110 -14.78 -4.05 -5.17
CA LEU A 110 -13.59 -4.37 -5.97
C LEU A 110 -13.67 -3.82 -7.40
N ILE A 111 -14.82 -3.88 -8.04
CA ILE A 111 -15.03 -3.26 -9.37
C ILE A 111 -14.79 -1.76 -9.28
N PHE A 112 -15.38 -1.08 -8.29
CA PHE A 112 -15.19 0.36 -8.08
C PHE A 112 -13.69 0.72 -7.86
N LEU A 113 -13.00 -0.01 -6.98
CA LEU A 113 -11.57 0.21 -6.73
C LEU A 113 -10.71 -0.12 -7.96
N GLY A 114 -11.08 -1.14 -8.72
CA GLY A 114 -10.45 -1.50 -9.99
C GLY A 114 -10.56 -0.37 -11.01
N VAL A 115 -11.76 0.18 -11.20
CA VAL A 115 -11.98 1.32 -12.11
C VAL A 115 -11.12 2.52 -11.73
N ILE A 116 -11.06 2.87 -10.43
CA ILE A 116 -10.19 3.96 -9.95
C ILE A 116 -8.72 3.66 -10.25
N SER A 117 -8.26 2.44 -10.00
CA SER A 117 -6.85 2.05 -10.18
C SER A 117 -6.45 2.06 -11.66
N PHE A 118 -7.33 1.63 -12.57
CA PHE A 118 -7.09 1.70 -14.00
C PHE A 118 -7.15 3.16 -14.50
N ALA A 119 -8.14 3.93 -14.07
CA ALA A 119 -8.28 5.34 -14.44
C ALA A 119 -7.08 6.19 -13.97
N TYR A 120 -6.48 5.81 -12.84
CA TYR A 120 -5.23 6.40 -12.36
C TYR A 120 -4.03 6.07 -13.27
N SER A 121 -3.95 4.83 -13.77
CA SER A 121 -2.79 4.30 -14.49
C SER A 121 -2.78 4.68 -15.98
N ILE A 122 -3.95 4.82 -16.59
CA ILE A 122 -4.12 5.06 -18.03
C ILE A 122 -4.39 6.55 -18.28
N PRO A 123 -3.78 7.16 -19.29
CA PRO A 123 -4.16 8.50 -19.73
C PRO A 123 -5.60 8.48 -20.29
N LEU A 124 -6.53 9.14 -19.61
CA LEU A 124 -7.96 9.14 -19.96
C LEU A 124 -8.27 10.14 -21.07
N PHE A 125 -7.55 11.26 -21.14
CA PHE A 125 -7.81 12.34 -22.07
C PHE A 125 -6.50 12.84 -22.69
N THR A 126 -6.59 13.32 -23.94
CA THR A 126 -5.51 14.05 -24.60
C THR A 126 -5.98 15.49 -24.75
N ILE A 127 -5.27 16.43 -24.10
CA ILE A 127 -5.52 17.87 -24.21
C ILE A 127 -4.37 18.46 -25.01
N GLY A 128 -4.62 18.77 -26.31
CA GLY A 128 -3.58 19.10 -27.27
C GLY A 128 -2.66 17.89 -27.52
N GLU A 129 -1.35 18.06 -27.39
CA GLU A 129 -0.37 16.97 -27.52
C GLU A 129 -0.06 16.25 -26.19
N GLN A 130 -0.60 16.72 -25.08
CA GLN A 130 -0.32 16.16 -23.76
C GLN A 130 -1.38 15.13 -23.35
N LYS A 131 -0.92 13.95 -22.96
CA LYS A 131 -1.76 12.89 -22.39
C LYS A 131 -2.03 13.21 -20.92
N PHE A 132 -3.30 13.37 -20.57
CA PHE A 132 -3.75 13.70 -19.22
C PHE A 132 -4.28 12.47 -18.51
N SER A 133 -3.77 12.20 -17.31
CA SER A 133 -4.26 11.13 -16.41
C SER A 133 -4.66 11.73 -15.05
N LEU A 134 -5.43 10.99 -14.26
CA LEU A 134 -5.85 11.45 -12.93
C LEU A 134 -4.66 11.77 -12.00
N ARG A 135 -3.52 11.11 -12.18
CA ARG A 135 -2.30 11.38 -11.42
C ARG A 135 -1.73 12.79 -11.62
N ASN A 136 -2.13 13.49 -12.71
CA ASN A 136 -1.64 14.84 -13.02
C ASN A 136 -2.36 15.92 -12.20
N ILE A 137 -3.49 15.57 -11.54
CA ILE A 137 -4.23 16.49 -10.68
C ILE A 137 -3.47 16.65 -9.35
N PRO A 138 -3.21 17.89 -8.88
CA PRO A 138 -2.50 18.17 -7.64
C PRO A 138 -3.10 17.43 -6.44
N GLY A 139 -2.27 16.68 -5.70
CA GLY A 139 -2.67 15.93 -4.51
C GLY A 139 -3.53 14.68 -4.76
N LEU A 140 -4.14 14.55 -5.95
CA LEU A 140 -5.04 13.43 -6.26
C LEU A 140 -4.27 12.11 -6.37
N LYS A 141 -3.02 12.12 -6.85
CA LYS A 141 -2.14 10.95 -6.90
C LYS A 141 -2.07 10.25 -5.55
N GLN A 142 -1.65 10.97 -4.51
CA GLN A 142 -1.51 10.45 -3.17
C GLN A 142 -2.85 10.03 -2.56
N PHE A 143 -3.88 10.86 -2.74
CA PHE A 143 -5.22 10.59 -2.23
C PHE A 143 -5.81 9.29 -2.81
N LEU A 144 -5.76 9.08 -4.13
CA LEU A 144 -6.32 7.88 -4.78
C LEU A 144 -5.58 6.61 -4.38
N ILE A 145 -4.24 6.64 -4.33
CA ILE A 145 -3.45 5.50 -3.87
C ILE A 145 -3.85 5.13 -2.43
N THR A 146 -3.86 6.11 -1.54
CA THR A 146 -4.23 5.91 -0.13
C THR A 146 -5.66 5.42 0.02
N LEU A 147 -6.61 5.96 -0.76
CA LEU A 147 -8.01 5.55 -0.76
C LEU A 147 -8.17 4.08 -1.18
N VAL A 148 -7.61 3.70 -2.33
CA VAL A 148 -7.71 2.33 -2.86
C VAL A 148 -7.12 1.33 -1.87
N TRP A 149 -5.94 1.61 -1.33
CA TRP A 149 -5.30 0.76 -0.33
C TRP A 149 -6.12 0.66 0.97
N THR A 150 -6.64 1.78 1.45
CA THR A 150 -7.46 1.80 2.67
C THR A 150 -8.73 0.99 2.48
N MET A 151 -9.48 1.23 1.39
CA MET A 151 -10.73 0.53 1.15
C MET A 151 -10.52 -0.96 0.92
N SER A 152 -9.50 -1.35 0.14
CA SER A 152 -9.20 -2.76 -0.11
C SER A 152 -8.71 -3.50 1.14
N THR A 153 -7.90 -2.87 2.00
CA THR A 153 -7.30 -3.55 3.16
C THR A 153 -8.10 -3.37 4.47
N VAL A 154 -9.12 -2.52 4.50
CA VAL A 154 -10.02 -2.36 5.66
C VAL A 154 -11.45 -2.74 5.28
N LEU A 155 -12.06 -2.05 4.33
CA LEU A 155 -13.49 -2.23 4.08
C LEU A 155 -13.81 -3.62 3.50
N LEU A 156 -12.99 -4.12 2.57
CA LEU A 156 -13.17 -5.47 2.01
C LEU A 156 -13.08 -6.58 3.08
N PRO A 157 -12.05 -6.65 3.96
CA PRO A 157 -12.02 -7.59 5.08
C PRO A 157 -13.21 -7.46 6.03
N VAL A 158 -13.64 -6.22 6.34
CA VAL A 158 -14.80 -5.97 7.23
C VAL A 158 -16.07 -6.53 6.63
N MET A 159 -16.36 -6.23 5.36
CA MET A 159 -17.56 -6.69 4.66
C MET A 159 -17.64 -8.23 4.62
N GLU A 160 -16.52 -8.88 4.27
CA GLU A 160 -16.48 -10.35 4.21
C GLU A 160 -16.56 -11.01 5.58
N ALA A 161 -15.93 -10.43 6.62
CA ALA A 161 -16.05 -10.96 7.98
C ALA A 161 -17.48 -10.84 8.51
N GLN A 162 -18.18 -9.74 8.20
CA GLN A 162 -19.58 -9.56 8.58
C GLN A 162 -20.51 -10.48 7.77
N HIS A 163 -20.30 -10.59 6.45
CA HIS A 163 -21.07 -11.50 5.61
C HIS A 163 -20.95 -12.97 6.03
N ALA A 164 -19.74 -13.39 6.41
CA ALA A 164 -19.47 -14.74 6.90
C ALA A 164 -19.84 -14.94 8.39
N HIS A 165 -20.44 -13.95 9.06
CA HIS A 165 -20.77 -13.98 10.50
C HIS A 165 -19.58 -14.28 11.42
N LEU A 166 -18.36 -13.93 10.99
CA LEU A 166 -17.12 -14.17 11.76
C LEU A 166 -16.83 -13.07 12.79
N ALA A 167 -17.36 -11.87 12.60
CA ALA A 167 -17.22 -10.76 13.54
C ALA A 167 -18.38 -9.77 13.39
N THR A 168 -18.70 -9.09 14.49
CA THR A 168 -19.55 -7.91 14.53
C THR A 168 -18.69 -6.71 14.95
N ILE A 169 -18.75 -5.63 14.21
CA ILE A 169 -18.00 -4.40 14.48
C ILE A 169 -18.95 -3.22 14.31
N SER A 170 -18.85 -2.22 15.20
CA SER A 170 -19.69 -1.03 15.14
C SER A 170 -19.30 -0.13 13.94
N MET A 171 -20.24 0.64 13.41
CA MET A 171 -19.96 1.61 12.33
C MET A 171 -18.95 2.65 12.78
N ARG A 172 -18.92 3.04 14.05
CA ARG A 172 -17.91 3.92 14.65
C ARG A 172 -16.52 3.30 14.49
N ASP A 173 -16.34 2.03 14.89
CA ASP A 173 -15.03 1.37 14.84
C ASP A 173 -14.57 1.12 13.40
N ILE A 174 -15.48 0.81 12.47
CA ILE A 174 -15.18 0.73 11.03
C ILE A 174 -14.63 2.08 10.54
N THR A 175 -15.31 3.18 10.89
CA THR A 175 -14.87 4.52 10.50
C THR A 175 -13.49 4.86 11.06
N ILE A 176 -13.22 4.51 12.32
CA ILE A 176 -11.91 4.71 12.94
C ILE A 176 -10.84 3.84 12.27
N LEU A 177 -11.15 2.57 11.93
CA LEU A 177 -10.23 1.70 11.19
C LEU A 177 -9.86 2.28 9.81
N ILE A 178 -10.85 2.77 9.08
CA ILE A 178 -10.65 3.43 7.78
C ILE A 178 -9.78 4.68 7.96
N ALA A 179 -10.15 5.57 8.90
CA ALA A 179 -9.46 6.82 9.12
C ALA A 179 -7.99 6.61 9.52
N LYS A 180 -7.72 5.74 10.50
CA LYS A 180 -6.34 5.46 10.93
C LYS A 180 -5.52 4.80 9.82
N ARG A 181 -6.09 3.87 9.02
CA ARG A 181 -5.40 3.28 7.88
C ARG A 181 -5.07 4.33 6.83
N PHE A 182 -6.01 5.22 6.55
CA PHE A 182 -5.82 6.32 5.60
C PHE A 182 -4.69 7.27 6.05
N LEU A 183 -4.62 7.61 7.32
CA LEU A 183 -3.55 8.47 7.86
C LEU A 183 -2.18 7.81 7.77
N LEU A 184 -2.06 6.53 8.15
CA LEU A 184 -0.80 5.78 8.06
C LEU A 184 -0.31 5.66 6.62
N LEU A 185 -1.18 5.20 5.72
CA LEU A 185 -0.82 5.03 4.31
C LEU A 185 -0.55 6.38 3.63
N GLY A 186 -1.33 7.42 3.96
CA GLY A 186 -1.10 8.77 3.47
C GLY A 186 0.28 9.30 3.86
N ALA A 187 0.74 9.02 5.09
CA ALA A 187 2.10 9.36 5.49
C ALA A 187 3.16 8.53 4.76
N LEU A 188 2.95 7.23 4.56
CA LEU A 188 3.91 6.32 3.91
C LEU A 188 4.04 6.51 2.40
N THR A 189 3.08 7.17 1.73
CA THR A 189 3.18 7.47 0.29
C THR A 189 4.08 8.65 -0.02
N VAL A 190 4.21 9.63 0.89
CA VAL A 190 5.00 10.85 0.68
C VAL A 190 6.50 10.59 0.42
N PRO A 191 7.18 9.64 1.12
CA PRO A 191 8.56 9.28 0.83
C PRO A 191 8.83 8.96 -0.64
N PHE A 192 7.89 8.31 -1.32
CA PHE A 192 8.03 7.99 -2.75
C PHE A 192 7.98 9.25 -3.62
N ASP A 193 7.16 10.24 -3.25
CA ASP A 193 7.15 11.54 -3.91
C ASP A 193 8.44 12.35 -3.64
N ILE A 194 9.08 12.15 -2.45
CA ILE A 194 10.41 12.74 -2.17
C ILE A 194 11.49 12.07 -3.03
N ARG A 195 11.44 10.75 -3.18
CA ARG A 195 12.34 10.03 -4.10
C ARG A 195 12.24 10.54 -5.52
N ASP A 196 11.02 10.75 -5.99
CA ASP A 196 10.72 11.11 -7.37
C ASP A 196 10.66 12.65 -7.59
N LEU A 197 11.10 13.46 -6.60
CA LEU A 197 10.96 14.93 -6.58
C LEU A 197 11.42 15.63 -7.85
N PHE A 198 12.57 15.24 -8.41
CA PHE A 198 13.12 15.87 -9.62
C PHE A 198 12.33 15.47 -10.87
N GLU A 199 11.90 14.22 -10.96
CA GLU A 199 11.07 13.73 -12.07
C GLU A 199 9.68 14.37 -12.04
N ASP A 200 9.08 14.46 -10.84
CA ASP A 200 7.77 15.09 -10.64
C ASP A 200 7.82 16.59 -11.01
N ARG A 201 8.89 17.31 -10.64
CA ARG A 201 9.12 18.70 -11.05
C ARG A 201 9.25 18.82 -12.57
N LYS A 202 10.05 17.95 -13.21
CA LYS A 202 10.28 17.97 -14.64
C LYS A 202 9.02 17.66 -15.44
N SER A 203 8.18 16.78 -14.94
CA SER A 203 6.90 16.39 -15.56
C SER A 203 5.72 17.30 -15.17
N GLY A 204 5.96 18.34 -14.37
CA GLY A 204 4.93 19.30 -13.92
C GLY A 204 3.93 18.71 -12.91
N LEU A 205 4.24 17.57 -12.29
CA LEU A 205 3.39 16.96 -11.27
C LEU A 205 3.46 17.75 -9.97
N LYS A 206 2.31 18.08 -9.41
CA LYS A 206 2.18 18.83 -8.14
C LYS A 206 1.98 17.88 -6.97
N THR A 207 3.03 17.19 -6.57
CA THR A 207 3.06 16.34 -5.36
C THR A 207 3.33 17.18 -4.11
N VAL A 208 3.07 16.63 -2.92
CA VAL A 208 3.26 17.34 -1.64
C VAL A 208 4.66 17.94 -1.51
N PRO A 209 5.77 17.19 -1.74
CA PRO A 209 7.11 17.76 -1.64
C PRO A 209 7.44 18.77 -2.74
N VAL A 210 6.82 18.67 -3.94
CA VAL A 210 6.98 19.66 -5.01
C VAL A 210 6.30 20.99 -4.63
N MET A 211 5.10 20.94 -4.03
CA MET A 211 4.33 22.14 -3.68
C MET A 211 4.81 22.81 -2.40
N TRP A 212 5.13 22.03 -1.37
CA TRP A 212 5.41 22.55 -0.02
C TRP A 212 6.88 22.46 0.38
N GLY A 213 7.72 21.82 -0.43
CA GLY A 213 9.11 21.50 -0.10
C GLY A 213 9.23 20.30 0.84
N GLU A 214 10.43 19.71 0.89
CA GLU A 214 10.70 18.48 1.65
C GLU A 214 10.43 18.63 3.14
N ARG A 215 10.85 19.74 3.75
CA ARG A 215 10.67 20.00 5.19
C ARG A 215 9.18 19.98 5.59
N ASN A 216 8.33 20.65 4.84
CA ASN A 216 6.91 20.70 5.13
C ASN A 216 6.22 19.39 4.79
N ALA A 217 6.73 18.64 3.80
CA ALA A 217 6.26 17.28 3.51
C ALA A 217 6.54 16.32 4.69
N TYR A 218 7.71 16.41 5.33
CA TYR A 218 7.99 15.64 6.55
C TYR A 218 7.06 16.04 7.70
N LEU A 219 6.87 17.31 7.93
CA LEU A 219 5.95 17.80 8.97
C LEU A 219 4.51 17.33 8.73
N PHE A 220 4.05 17.38 7.49
CA PHE A 220 2.75 16.85 7.10
C PHE A 220 2.61 15.36 7.46
N CYS A 221 3.63 14.54 7.14
CA CYS A 221 3.62 13.13 7.52
C CYS A 221 3.57 12.92 9.05
N GLN A 222 4.33 13.71 9.82
CA GLN A 222 4.30 13.61 11.28
C GLN A 222 2.93 13.98 11.86
N VAL A 223 2.25 14.97 11.28
CA VAL A 223 0.87 15.34 11.66
C VAL A 223 -0.10 14.20 11.37
N LEU A 224 0.01 13.54 10.20
CA LEU A 224 -0.81 12.37 9.87
C LEU A 224 -0.57 11.21 10.86
N LEU A 225 0.69 10.94 11.20
CA LEU A 225 1.03 9.89 12.16
C LEU A 225 0.59 10.24 13.59
N ALA A 226 0.65 11.51 14.00
CA ALA A 226 0.09 11.95 15.28
C ALA A 226 -1.43 11.74 15.32
N GLY A 227 -2.14 12.12 14.25
CA GLY A 227 -3.57 11.84 14.11
C GLY A 227 -3.89 10.34 14.14
N TYR A 228 -3.05 9.52 13.52
CA TYR A 228 -3.15 8.06 13.61
C TYR A 228 -3.09 7.57 15.07
N VAL A 229 -2.10 8.04 15.85
CA VAL A 229 -1.96 7.65 17.26
C VAL A 229 -3.17 8.10 18.09
N VAL A 230 -3.70 9.31 17.86
CA VAL A 230 -4.94 9.77 18.50
C VAL A 230 -6.11 8.84 18.20
N LEU A 231 -6.27 8.39 16.96
CA LEU A 231 -7.33 7.45 16.58
C LEU A 231 -7.16 6.06 17.17
N LEU A 232 -5.93 5.64 17.52
CA LEU A 232 -5.72 4.39 18.26
C LEU A 232 -6.40 4.42 19.63
N PHE A 233 -6.34 5.57 20.31
CA PHE A 233 -6.96 5.76 21.62
C PHE A 233 -8.48 5.67 21.58
N LEU A 234 -9.08 6.09 20.46
CA LEU A 234 -10.53 6.12 20.28
C LEU A 234 -11.11 4.77 19.81
N PHE A 235 -10.26 3.88 19.33
CA PHE A 235 -10.68 2.59 18.81
C PHE A 235 -11.11 1.67 19.96
N ARG A 236 -12.33 1.14 19.90
CA ARG A 236 -12.98 0.25 20.90
C ARG A 236 -12.99 0.76 22.35
N ASN A 237 -12.50 1.95 22.62
CA ASN A 237 -12.34 2.53 23.96
C ASN A 237 -11.50 1.64 24.93
N GLU A 238 -10.56 0.84 24.39
CA GLU A 238 -9.74 -0.09 25.17
C GLU A 238 -8.54 0.56 25.86
N GLY A 239 -8.29 1.85 25.60
CA GLY A 239 -7.20 2.61 26.23
C GLY A 239 -5.81 2.10 25.87
N PHE A 240 -4.94 2.02 26.88
CA PHE A 240 -3.55 1.56 26.73
C PHE A 240 -3.47 0.04 26.85
N ASN A 241 -3.58 -0.66 25.74
CA ASN A 241 -3.43 -2.10 25.62
C ASN A 241 -2.23 -2.49 24.76
N ALA A 242 -1.98 -3.81 24.59
CA ALA A 242 -0.91 -4.31 23.73
C ALA A 242 -0.99 -3.80 22.29
N ASP A 243 -2.20 -3.71 21.73
CA ASP A 243 -2.43 -3.22 20.37
C ASP A 243 -2.06 -1.73 20.23
N PHE A 244 -2.40 -0.91 21.24
CA PHE A 244 -2.02 0.49 21.26
C PHE A 244 -0.50 0.66 21.21
N PHE A 245 0.26 -0.06 22.04
CA PHE A 245 1.71 0.04 22.05
C PHE A 245 2.33 -0.49 20.77
N ALA A 246 1.89 -1.63 20.25
CA ALA A 246 2.37 -2.22 19.01
C ALA A 246 2.18 -1.25 17.82
N LEU A 247 1.00 -0.66 17.71
CA LEU A 247 0.67 0.26 16.62
C LEU A 247 1.35 1.63 16.77
N THR A 248 1.54 2.11 18.02
CA THR A 248 2.27 3.35 18.30
C THR A 248 3.76 3.20 17.94
N ILE A 249 4.39 2.08 18.29
CA ILE A 249 5.79 1.79 17.90
C ILE A 249 5.90 1.70 16.37
N THR A 250 4.92 1.09 15.70
CA THR A 250 4.88 1.08 14.24
C THR A 250 4.83 2.49 13.66
N ALA A 251 4.00 3.38 14.22
CA ALA A 251 3.90 4.77 13.78
C ALA A 251 5.20 5.55 14.04
N ALA A 252 5.84 5.33 15.19
CA ALA A 252 7.13 5.94 15.51
C ALA A 252 8.23 5.49 14.53
N LEU A 253 8.29 4.18 14.21
CA LEU A 253 9.21 3.65 13.21
C LEU A 253 8.93 4.23 11.82
N ALA A 254 7.65 4.31 11.40
CA ALA A 254 7.25 4.97 10.16
C ALA A 254 7.74 6.42 10.12
N GLY A 255 7.47 7.19 11.18
CA GLY A 255 7.89 8.59 11.29
C GLY A 255 9.41 8.76 11.20
N TRP A 256 10.17 7.88 11.84
CA TRP A 256 11.63 7.88 11.77
C TRP A 256 12.14 7.56 10.35
N LEU A 257 11.60 6.54 9.69
CA LEU A 257 11.95 6.18 8.31
C LEU A 257 11.58 7.30 7.34
N ILE A 258 10.39 7.91 7.48
CA ILE A 258 9.97 9.05 6.66
C ILE A 258 10.96 10.21 6.81
N PHE A 259 11.34 10.56 8.04
CA PHE A 259 12.29 11.62 8.30
C PHE A 259 13.69 11.36 7.70
N LYS A 260 14.09 10.09 7.58
CA LYS A 260 15.36 9.68 6.97
C LYS A 260 15.27 9.47 5.45
N SER A 261 14.10 9.56 4.84
CA SER A 261 13.95 9.45 3.39
C SER A 261 14.51 10.71 2.70
N THR A 262 15.34 10.52 1.68
CA THR A 262 15.90 11.59 0.84
C THR A 262 15.97 11.08 -0.58
N TRP A 263 15.93 11.96 -1.58
CA TRP A 263 16.03 11.58 -2.99
C TRP A 263 17.31 10.78 -3.33
N GLU A 264 18.37 10.90 -2.51
CA GLU A 264 19.64 10.15 -2.65
C GLU A 264 19.56 8.68 -2.22
N LYS A 265 18.52 8.29 -1.48
CA LYS A 265 18.37 6.92 -1.03
C LYS A 265 18.10 5.99 -2.20
N ASN A 266 18.68 4.79 -2.15
CA ASN A 266 18.45 3.76 -3.15
C ASN A 266 17.01 3.20 -3.08
N GLU A 267 16.56 2.54 -4.14
CA GLU A 267 15.21 1.98 -4.23
C GLU A 267 14.90 0.94 -3.15
N TYR A 268 15.90 0.22 -2.62
CA TYR A 268 15.72 -0.74 -1.53
C TYR A 268 15.25 -0.08 -0.24
N TYR A 269 15.66 1.17 0.00
CA TYR A 269 15.21 1.92 1.16
C TYR A 269 13.68 2.08 1.14
N TYR A 270 13.13 2.44 0.01
CA TYR A 270 11.69 2.66 -0.15
C TYR A 270 10.91 1.34 -0.17
N PHE A 271 11.32 0.41 -1.03
CA PHE A 271 10.56 -0.84 -1.23
C PHE A 271 10.70 -1.85 -0.08
N PHE A 272 11.79 -1.81 0.70
CA PHE A 272 11.98 -2.76 1.79
C PHE A 272 11.73 -2.13 3.16
N TYR A 273 12.33 -0.95 3.46
CA TYR A 273 12.17 -0.37 4.79
C TYR A 273 10.86 0.39 4.93
N VAL A 274 10.52 1.30 4.00
CA VAL A 274 9.30 2.13 4.09
C VAL A 274 8.06 1.26 3.93
N ASP A 275 7.97 0.46 2.86
CA ASP A 275 6.84 -0.45 2.65
C ASP A 275 6.81 -1.58 3.68
N GLY A 276 7.98 -2.04 4.15
CA GLY A 276 8.12 -3.08 5.16
C GLY A 276 7.48 -2.74 6.51
N VAL A 277 7.28 -1.46 6.82
CA VAL A 277 6.50 -1.01 7.98
C VAL A 277 5.11 -1.66 8.00
N LEU A 278 4.51 -1.87 6.84
CA LEU A 278 3.18 -2.49 6.70
C LEU A 278 3.17 -3.95 7.17
N ILE A 279 4.24 -4.69 6.91
CA ILE A 279 4.40 -6.07 7.41
C ILE A 279 4.76 -6.04 8.90
N LEU A 280 5.68 -5.16 9.30
CA LEU A 280 6.10 -5.01 10.71
C LEU A 280 4.93 -4.65 11.61
N GLN A 281 3.96 -3.87 11.13
CA GLN A 281 2.74 -3.56 11.87
C GLN A 281 2.00 -4.83 12.34
N TYR A 282 1.83 -5.81 11.46
CA TYR A 282 1.20 -7.08 11.81
C TYR A 282 2.07 -7.90 12.77
N LEU A 283 3.37 -7.98 12.51
CA LEU A 283 4.30 -8.70 13.36
C LEU A 283 4.38 -8.10 14.78
N PHE A 284 4.38 -6.78 14.91
CA PHE A 284 4.35 -6.13 16.23
C PHE A 284 3.05 -6.40 16.98
N LEU A 285 1.90 -6.38 16.30
CA LEU A 285 0.63 -6.79 16.93
C LEU A 285 0.73 -8.20 17.52
N LEU A 286 1.24 -9.15 16.75
CA LEU A 286 1.40 -10.53 17.24
C LEU A 286 2.41 -10.61 18.39
N ALA A 287 3.57 -9.95 18.27
CA ALA A 287 4.62 -10.00 19.28
C ALA A 287 4.20 -9.35 20.61
N PHE A 288 3.57 -8.16 20.55
CA PHE A 288 3.11 -7.46 21.76
C PHE A 288 2.00 -8.20 22.45
N ASN A 289 1.02 -8.76 21.73
CA ASN A 289 -0.05 -9.53 22.31
C ASN A 289 0.43 -10.86 22.87
N TRP A 290 1.46 -11.46 22.27
CA TRP A 290 2.10 -12.63 22.86
C TRP A 290 2.82 -12.27 24.16
N ALA A 291 3.60 -11.19 24.17
CA ALA A 291 4.32 -10.72 25.35
C ALA A 291 3.36 -10.30 26.48
N TRP A 292 2.26 -9.60 26.13
CA TRP A 292 1.27 -9.10 27.11
C TRP A 292 0.59 -10.20 27.95
N LYS A 293 0.61 -11.45 27.47
CA LYS A 293 0.05 -12.59 28.22
C LYS A 293 0.90 -13.00 29.43
N PHE A 294 2.13 -12.50 29.50
CA PHE A 294 3.06 -12.82 30.60
C PHE A 294 3.14 -11.71 31.65
N PHE A 295 2.47 -10.60 31.45
CA PHE A 295 2.32 -9.49 32.38
C PHE A 295 0.86 -9.37 32.88
#